data_795992d3166ec824ceb5c2fdf04048a2
#
_entry.id   795992d3166ec824ceb5c2fdf04048a2
#
_cell.length_a   1.000
_cell.length_b   1.000
_cell.length_c   1.000
_cell.angle_alpha   90.00
_cell.angle_beta   90.00
_cell.angle_gamma   90.00
#
_symmetry.space_group_name_H-M   'P 1'
#
loop_
_entity.id
_entity.type
_entity.pdbx_description
1 polymer ?
#
loop_
_entity_poly.entity_id
_entity_poly.type
_entity_poly.pdbx_seq_one_letter_code
_entity_poly.pdbx_strand_id
1 'polypeptide(L)'
;MTTTPATTSERGHRAVVTDAGRPLAGPVPTAGPVAILPSEHDLHVHAVERAGGTVAPLSDATTAVVWLDARDPDGLEAALASAPSVTWVQLPFAGVDAFAHVIAAHADHVLFTSAKGAYAEPVAEHALALTLATLRVLQRRARARTWATEPEGVSLYGRHVVVIGAGGIALEYIRLIAPFETRVTVVRRSAAPVPGADRTITSDRLHEVLPTADVVMIAAAMTDGTAKLFGAPEFAMMRRSARLVNVARGGLVDTDALVEALRSGAIAAAGVDVTDPEPLPDGHPLWDEPGAVITPHQADTPEMTAPLLAERIAANTTAFLAGTGEGFIGVVDPAAGY
;
A
#
# COMPACT_ATOMS: atom_id res chain seq x y z
N MET A 1 -28.19 5.86 -40.99
CA MET A 1 -27.94 6.08 -39.53
C MET A 1 -26.82 5.13 -39.14
N THR A 2 -25.61 5.63 -39.20
CA THR A 2 -24.38 4.92 -38.79
C THR A 2 -24.19 5.12 -37.32
N THR A 3 -24.48 4.10 -36.52
CA THR A 3 -24.15 4.07 -35.10
C THR A 3 -22.63 3.90 -34.96
N THR A 4 -21.96 4.97 -34.51
CA THR A 4 -20.57 4.92 -34.07
C THR A 4 -20.50 3.98 -32.86
N PRO A 5 -19.62 2.96 -32.84
CA PRO A 5 -19.46 2.15 -31.67
C PRO A 5 -18.90 3.04 -30.53
N ALA A 6 -19.52 2.97 -29.37
CA ALA A 6 -18.98 3.58 -28.17
C ALA A 6 -17.58 3.01 -27.92
N THR A 7 -16.58 3.86 -27.94
CA THR A 7 -15.23 3.52 -27.48
C THR A 7 -15.36 3.08 -26.02
N THR A 8 -15.19 1.77 -25.77
CA THR A 8 -14.91 1.28 -24.43
C THR A 8 -13.63 1.98 -23.98
N SER A 9 -13.75 2.95 -23.08
CA SER A 9 -12.58 3.50 -22.42
C SER A 9 -11.90 2.35 -21.71
N GLU A 10 -10.65 2.08 -22.06
CA GLU A 10 -9.80 1.17 -21.28
C GLU A 10 -9.77 1.73 -19.86
N ARG A 11 -10.47 1.07 -18.95
CA ARG A 11 -10.55 1.48 -17.57
C ARG A 11 -9.32 0.97 -16.84
N GLY A 12 -8.34 1.83 -16.67
CA GLY A 12 -7.22 1.59 -15.75
C GLY A 12 -7.65 1.58 -14.27
N HIS A 13 -6.69 1.40 -13.39
CA HIS A 13 -6.90 1.52 -11.95
C HIS A 13 -7.34 2.95 -11.58
N ARG A 14 -8.07 3.07 -10.46
CA ARG A 14 -8.51 4.36 -9.91
C ARG A 14 -7.81 4.62 -8.59
N ALA A 15 -7.45 5.88 -8.36
CA ALA A 15 -7.02 6.32 -7.04
C ALA A 15 -8.18 6.22 -6.04
N VAL A 16 -8.00 5.47 -4.95
CA VAL A 16 -8.99 5.37 -3.87
C VAL A 16 -8.74 6.50 -2.88
N VAL A 17 -9.74 7.35 -2.69
CA VAL A 17 -9.69 8.50 -1.79
C VAL A 17 -10.39 8.12 -0.48
N THR A 18 -9.62 7.82 0.57
CA THR A 18 -10.16 7.43 1.89
C THR A 18 -10.21 8.58 2.91
N ASP A 19 -9.50 9.68 2.66
CA ASP A 19 -9.29 10.78 3.62
C ASP A 19 -9.73 12.16 3.11
N ALA A 20 -10.63 12.23 2.11
CA ALA A 20 -11.13 13.50 1.63
C ALA A 20 -11.90 14.24 2.75
N GLY A 21 -11.43 15.44 3.10
CA GLY A 21 -12.14 16.35 4.00
C GLY A 21 -11.69 16.37 5.46
N ARG A 22 -10.55 15.78 5.82
CA ARG A 22 -9.97 16.05 7.14
C ARG A 22 -9.36 17.47 7.17
N PRO A 23 -9.59 18.24 8.26
CA PRO A 23 -8.87 19.49 8.48
C PRO A 23 -7.35 19.22 8.47
N LEU A 24 -6.55 20.16 7.94
CA LEU A 24 -5.11 20.08 8.01
C LEU A 24 -4.64 20.02 9.47
N ALA A 25 -3.80 19.05 9.78
CA ALA A 25 -3.01 19.02 11.01
C ALA A 25 -1.59 19.55 10.69
N GLY A 26 -1.46 20.76 10.16
CA GLY A 26 -0.18 21.30 9.73
C GLY A 26 -0.28 22.72 9.15
N PRO A 27 0.83 23.28 8.65
CA PRO A 27 0.85 24.61 8.07
C PRO A 27 -0.01 24.66 6.80
N VAL A 28 -0.66 25.81 6.57
CA VAL A 28 -1.38 26.08 5.33
C VAL A 28 -0.37 26.51 4.27
N PRO A 29 -0.22 25.75 3.15
CA PRO A 29 0.76 26.08 2.14
C PRO A 29 0.46 27.41 1.41
N THR A 30 1.53 28.08 0.97
CA THR A 30 1.42 29.30 0.17
C THR A 30 1.47 28.94 -1.31
N ALA A 31 0.42 29.29 -2.05
CA ALA A 31 0.32 29.05 -3.49
C ALA A 31 1.44 29.73 -4.29
N GLY A 32 1.97 29.03 -5.31
CA GLY A 32 3.02 29.54 -6.18
C GLY A 32 3.57 28.47 -7.14
N PRO A 33 4.80 28.68 -7.70
CA PRO A 33 5.39 27.73 -8.62
C PRO A 33 5.68 26.35 -7.97
N VAL A 34 5.50 25.28 -8.76
CA VAL A 34 5.74 23.89 -8.39
C VAL A 34 6.98 23.38 -9.11
N ALA A 35 7.95 22.84 -8.40
CA ALA A 35 9.06 22.09 -8.99
C ALA A 35 8.77 20.59 -8.97
N ILE A 36 9.12 19.89 -10.06
CA ILE A 36 9.01 18.42 -10.14
C ILE A 36 10.43 17.85 -10.15
N LEU A 37 10.77 17.06 -9.15
CA LEU A 37 12.15 16.63 -8.87
C LEU A 37 12.22 15.11 -8.64
N PRO A 38 13.39 14.46 -8.87
CA PRO A 38 14.65 15.04 -9.37
C PRO A 38 14.61 15.35 -10.87
N SER A 39 13.65 14.84 -11.62
CA SER A 39 13.47 15.09 -13.04
C SER A 39 11.99 15.22 -13.39
N GLU A 40 11.68 16.10 -14.33
CA GLU A 40 10.33 16.25 -14.85
C GLU A 40 9.89 15.01 -15.65
N HIS A 41 8.60 14.68 -15.55
CA HIS A 41 7.95 13.68 -16.36
C HIS A 41 6.67 14.28 -16.91
N ASP A 42 6.47 14.21 -18.21
CA ASP A 42 5.37 14.88 -18.94
C ASP A 42 3.99 14.67 -18.29
N LEU A 43 3.72 13.45 -17.83
CA LEU A 43 2.44 13.11 -17.19
C LEU A 43 2.20 13.93 -15.91
N HIS A 44 3.24 14.13 -15.10
CA HIS A 44 3.14 14.87 -13.85
C HIS A 44 3.15 16.39 -14.08
N VAL A 45 3.90 16.87 -15.09
CA VAL A 45 3.84 18.25 -15.57
C VAL A 45 2.41 18.59 -16.01
N HIS A 46 1.82 17.78 -16.87
CA HIS A 46 0.43 17.97 -17.32
C HIS A 46 -0.57 17.90 -16.15
N ALA A 47 -0.31 17.08 -15.11
CA ALA A 47 -1.18 17.02 -13.94
C ALA A 47 -1.22 18.34 -13.17
N VAL A 48 -0.05 18.97 -12.95
CA VAL A 48 0.06 20.28 -12.30
C VAL A 48 -0.60 21.36 -13.15
N GLU A 49 -0.30 21.42 -14.45
CA GLU A 49 -0.83 22.42 -15.39
C GLU A 49 -2.35 22.30 -15.55
N ARG A 50 -2.87 21.09 -15.66
CA ARG A 50 -4.33 20.84 -15.74
C ARG A 50 -5.07 21.32 -14.51
N ALA A 51 -4.42 21.27 -13.35
CA ALA A 51 -4.97 21.80 -12.10
C ALA A 51 -4.87 23.33 -11.99
N GLY A 52 -4.27 24.01 -12.97
CA GLY A 52 -4.05 25.46 -12.99
C GLY A 52 -2.72 25.89 -12.37
N GLY A 53 -1.84 24.96 -12.02
CA GLY A 53 -0.51 25.25 -11.49
C GLY A 53 0.50 25.63 -12.55
N THR A 54 1.62 26.18 -12.11
CA THR A 54 2.78 26.50 -12.97
C THR A 54 3.95 25.64 -12.56
N VAL A 55 4.50 24.85 -13.49
CA VAL A 55 5.73 24.11 -13.27
C VAL A 55 6.92 25.02 -13.60
N ALA A 56 7.92 25.04 -12.74
CA ALA A 56 9.17 25.81 -12.92
C ALA A 56 10.34 25.06 -12.27
N PRO A 57 11.59 25.32 -12.75
CA PRO A 57 12.78 24.82 -12.07
C PRO A 57 12.85 25.28 -10.62
N LEU A 58 13.47 24.44 -9.77
CA LEU A 58 13.69 24.80 -8.37
C LEU A 58 14.44 26.12 -8.23
N SER A 59 13.91 27.02 -7.42
CA SER A 59 14.47 28.36 -7.16
C SER A 59 13.91 28.94 -5.86
N ASP A 60 14.39 30.10 -5.44
CA ASP A 60 13.86 30.83 -4.27
C ASP A 60 12.38 31.21 -4.39
N ALA A 61 11.81 31.19 -5.60
CA ALA A 61 10.40 31.47 -5.84
C ALA A 61 9.53 30.21 -5.75
N THR A 62 10.12 29.01 -5.66
CA THR A 62 9.40 27.73 -5.60
C THR A 62 8.72 27.57 -4.26
N THR A 63 7.40 27.31 -4.27
CA THR A 63 6.63 27.14 -3.04
C THR A 63 6.09 25.73 -2.86
N ALA A 64 6.24 24.85 -3.88
CA ALA A 64 5.87 23.45 -3.80
C ALA A 64 6.86 22.55 -4.53
N VAL A 65 7.03 21.33 -4.03
CA VAL A 65 7.83 20.28 -4.65
C VAL A 65 7.00 19.01 -4.84
N VAL A 66 6.97 18.47 -6.05
CA VAL A 66 6.57 17.11 -6.34
C VAL A 66 7.83 16.26 -6.41
N TRP A 67 8.04 15.42 -5.42
CA TRP A 67 9.22 14.54 -5.33
C TRP A 67 8.90 13.18 -5.92
N LEU A 68 9.71 12.70 -6.87
CA LEU A 68 9.44 11.46 -7.62
C LEU A 68 10.39 10.31 -7.29
N ASP A 69 11.50 10.57 -6.58
CA ASP A 69 12.43 9.50 -6.18
C ASP A 69 12.16 9.05 -4.73
N ALA A 70 11.60 7.85 -4.58
CA ALA A 70 11.29 7.28 -3.28
C ALA A 70 12.51 6.77 -2.49
N ARG A 71 13.68 6.70 -3.14
CA ARG A 71 14.90 6.13 -2.56
C ARG A 71 15.96 7.19 -2.22
N ASP A 72 15.66 8.46 -2.49
CA ASP A 72 16.57 9.57 -2.27
C ASP A 72 15.97 10.64 -1.32
N PRO A 73 15.82 10.33 -0.03
CA PRO A 73 15.39 11.31 0.96
C PRO A 73 16.42 12.43 1.16
N ASP A 74 17.72 12.13 1.02
CA ASP A 74 18.79 13.14 1.18
C ASP A 74 18.73 14.18 0.05
N GLY A 75 18.38 13.75 -1.18
CA GLY A 75 18.13 14.66 -2.28
C GLY A 75 16.95 15.60 -2.03
N LEU A 76 15.86 15.09 -1.42
CA LEU A 76 14.74 15.94 -1.01
C LEU A 76 15.17 16.94 0.06
N GLU A 77 15.94 16.52 1.07
CA GLU A 77 16.48 17.39 2.11
C GLU A 77 17.34 18.54 1.49
N ALA A 78 18.23 18.17 0.56
CA ALA A 78 19.05 19.16 -0.15
C ALA A 78 18.20 20.14 -0.99
N ALA A 79 17.14 19.66 -1.63
CA ALA A 79 16.22 20.51 -2.39
C ALA A 79 15.48 21.50 -1.47
N LEU A 80 14.97 21.04 -0.33
CA LEU A 80 14.30 21.91 0.66
C LEU A 80 15.27 22.93 1.26
N ALA A 81 16.52 22.53 1.58
CA ALA A 81 17.53 23.44 2.08
C ALA A 81 17.90 24.53 1.06
N SER A 82 17.84 24.25 -0.24
CA SER A 82 18.13 25.22 -1.32
C SER A 82 16.93 26.13 -1.67
N ALA A 83 15.72 25.78 -1.27
CA ALA A 83 14.52 26.54 -1.56
C ALA A 83 13.63 26.68 -0.29
N PRO A 84 14.01 27.54 0.66
CA PRO A 84 13.34 27.68 1.96
C PRO A 84 11.91 28.25 1.87
N SER A 85 11.49 28.70 0.69
CA SER A 85 10.11 29.14 0.42
C SER A 85 9.13 27.99 0.15
N VAL A 86 9.61 26.74 0.05
CA VAL A 86 8.74 25.56 -0.13
C VAL A 86 7.89 25.35 1.11
N THR A 87 6.58 25.26 0.88
CA THR A 87 5.55 25.07 1.93
C THR A 87 4.72 23.81 1.72
N TRP A 88 4.84 23.14 0.57
CA TRP A 88 4.18 21.88 0.28
C TRP A 88 5.09 20.92 -0.47
N VAL A 89 5.07 19.63 -0.04
CA VAL A 89 5.75 18.53 -0.71
C VAL A 89 4.76 17.41 -0.97
N GLN A 90 4.68 16.94 -2.23
CA GLN A 90 4.01 15.71 -2.62
C GLN A 90 5.03 14.59 -2.72
N LEU A 91 4.92 13.56 -1.86
CA LEU A 91 5.75 12.36 -1.89
C LEU A 91 5.20 11.31 -2.86
N PRO A 92 6.04 10.46 -3.46
CA PRO A 92 5.67 9.56 -4.56
C PRO A 92 4.91 8.31 -4.11
N PHE A 93 5.12 7.82 -2.87
CA PHE A 93 4.54 6.58 -2.38
C PHE A 93 3.57 6.77 -1.21
N ALA A 94 2.81 5.70 -0.91
CA ALA A 94 1.90 5.68 0.24
C ALA A 94 2.67 5.59 1.57
N GLY A 95 3.74 4.79 1.63
CA GLY A 95 4.64 4.70 2.76
C GLY A 95 5.67 5.81 2.72
N VAL A 96 5.89 6.46 3.85
CA VAL A 96 6.80 7.60 3.99
C VAL A 96 7.97 7.32 4.93
N ASP A 97 8.17 6.05 5.27
CA ASP A 97 9.16 5.59 6.25
C ASP A 97 10.57 6.10 5.93
N ALA A 98 10.97 6.06 4.64
CA ALA A 98 12.26 6.55 4.18
C ALA A 98 12.46 8.07 4.40
N PHE A 99 11.37 8.83 4.40
CA PHE A 99 11.37 10.29 4.53
C PHE A 99 11.11 10.76 5.96
N ALA A 100 11.03 9.87 6.95
CA ALA A 100 10.63 10.22 8.31
C ALA A 100 11.50 11.34 8.93
N HIS A 101 12.81 11.33 8.69
CA HIS A 101 13.71 12.36 9.19
C HIS A 101 13.50 13.72 8.50
N VAL A 102 13.27 13.74 7.17
CA VAL A 102 12.97 14.97 6.43
C VAL A 102 11.64 15.56 6.88
N ILE A 103 10.62 14.72 7.03
CA ILE A 103 9.30 15.14 7.53
C ILE A 103 9.45 15.74 8.92
N ALA A 104 10.15 15.07 9.84
CA ALA A 104 10.35 15.57 11.20
C ALA A 104 11.11 16.90 11.26
N ALA A 105 12.06 17.11 10.35
CA ALA A 105 12.85 18.35 10.29
C ALA A 105 12.07 19.57 9.76
N HIS A 106 11.05 19.35 8.91
CA HIS A 106 10.39 20.44 8.18
C HIS A 106 8.87 20.55 8.44
N ALA A 107 8.25 19.66 9.23
CA ALA A 107 6.80 19.62 9.44
C ALA A 107 6.19 20.87 10.11
N ASP A 108 7.00 21.73 10.70
CA ASP A 108 6.59 23.00 11.30
C ASP A 108 6.21 24.07 10.26
N HIS A 109 6.76 23.97 9.03
CA HIS A 109 6.56 24.94 7.96
C HIS A 109 6.23 24.31 6.60
N VAL A 110 6.44 23.01 6.40
CA VAL A 110 6.11 22.28 5.16
C VAL A 110 4.97 21.30 5.42
N LEU A 111 3.93 21.37 4.59
CA LEU A 111 2.91 20.35 4.51
C LEU A 111 3.40 19.19 3.64
N PHE A 112 3.45 17.98 4.19
CA PHE A 112 3.75 16.78 3.41
C PHE A 112 2.46 16.03 3.06
N THR A 113 2.34 15.64 1.79
CA THR A 113 1.30 14.74 1.29
C THR A 113 1.95 13.52 0.63
N SER A 114 1.30 12.38 0.71
CA SER A 114 1.77 11.12 0.15
C SER A 114 0.79 10.55 -0.87
N ALA A 115 1.19 9.50 -1.57
CA ALA A 115 0.31 8.75 -2.46
C ALA A 115 -0.61 7.77 -1.69
N LYS A 116 -0.79 7.94 -0.38
CA LYS A 116 -1.64 7.08 0.45
C LYS A 116 -3.05 6.96 -0.14
N GLY A 117 -3.47 5.71 -0.40
CA GLY A 117 -4.73 5.40 -1.05
C GLY A 117 -4.70 5.44 -2.58
N ALA A 118 -3.75 6.14 -3.21
CA ALA A 118 -3.69 6.21 -4.67
C ALA A 118 -3.49 4.82 -5.31
N TYR A 119 -2.64 3.99 -4.73
CA TYR A 119 -2.27 2.67 -5.27
C TYR A 119 -3.07 1.51 -4.66
N ALA A 120 -4.22 1.80 -4.06
CA ALA A 120 -5.00 0.78 -3.38
C ALA A 120 -5.53 -0.31 -4.34
N GLU A 121 -5.99 0.06 -5.53
CA GLU A 121 -6.52 -0.89 -6.52
C GLU A 121 -5.44 -1.87 -7.02
N PRO A 122 -4.28 -1.45 -7.55
CA PRO A 122 -3.26 -2.39 -8.03
C PRO A 122 -2.70 -3.27 -6.92
N VAL A 123 -2.44 -2.72 -5.73
CA VAL A 123 -1.92 -3.51 -4.60
C VAL A 123 -2.95 -4.51 -4.09
N ALA A 124 -4.23 -4.16 -4.06
CA ALA A 124 -5.30 -5.09 -3.68
C ALA A 124 -5.50 -6.20 -4.71
N GLU A 125 -5.35 -5.89 -6.01
CA GLU A 125 -5.36 -6.89 -7.09
C GLU A 125 -4.21 -7.89 -6.91
N HIS A 126 -3.00 -7.41 -6.61
CA HIS A 126 -1.86 -8.26 -6.32
C HIS A 126 -2.07 -9.12 -5.07
N ALA A 127 -2.64 -8.57 -3.99
CA ALA A 127 -3.03 -9.34 -2.80
C ALA A 127 -4.01 -10.47 -3.13
N LEU A 128 -4.98 -10.21 -4.01
CA LEU A 128 -5.90 -11.26 -4.49
C LEU A 128 -5.15 -12.30 -5.34
N ALA A 129 -4.22 -11.89 -6.20
CA ALA A 129 -3.40 -12.81 -6.98
C ALA A 129 -2.58 -13.75 -6.07
N LEU A 130 -1.91 -13.22 -5.04
CA LEU A 130 -1.18 -14.00 -4.03
C LEU A 130 -2.13 -14.92 -3.24
N THR A 131 -3.30 -14.44 -2.87
CA THR A 131 -4.34 -15.24 -2.19
C THR A 131 -4.73 -16.44 -3.05
N LEU A 132 -5.08 -16.22 -4.31
CA LEU A 132 -5.49 -17.29 -5.24
C LEU A 132 -4.32 -18.21 -5.58
N ALA A 133 -3.11 -17.69 -5.75
CA ALA A 133 -1.92 -18.48 -6.02
C ALA A 133 -1.65 -19.46 -4.87
N THR A 134 -1.69 -19.01 -3.63
CA THR A 134 -1.47 -19.84 -2.44
C THR A 134 -2.60 -20.87 -2.22
N LEU A 135 -3.88 -20.48 -2.42
CA LEU A 135 -5.02 -21.37 -2.30
C LEU A 135 -5.00 -22.47 -3.37
N ARG A 136 -4.59 -22.15 -4.60
CA ARG A 136 -4.55 -23.08 -5.74
C ARG A 136 -3.21 -23.76 -5.93
N VAL A 137 -2.25 -23.56 -4.96
CA VAL A 137 -0.87 -24.10 -4.95
C VAL A 137 -0.12 -23.83 -6.26
N LEU A 138 -0.34 -22.68 -6.87
CA LEU A 138 0.22 -22.33 -8.18
C LEU A 138 1.76 -22.27 -8.14
N GLN A 139 2.36 -21.83 -7.02
CA GLN A 139 3.81 -21.77 -6.83
C GLN A 139 4.50 -23.14 -6.99
N ARG A 140 3.86 -24.21 -6.52
CA ARG A 140 4.36 -25.59 -6.69
C ARG A 140 4.06 -26.12 -8.09
N ARG A 141 2.85 -25.85 -8.60
CA ARG A 141 2.43 -26.30 -9.94
C ARG A 141 3.26 -25.66 -11.05
N ALA A 142 3.59 -24.37 -10.94
CA ALA A 142 4.42 -23.67 -11.92
C ALA A 142 5.85 -24.19 -11.99
N ARG A 143 6.38 -24.74 -10.87
CA ARG A 143 7.72 -25.35 -10.81
C ARG A 143 7.75 -26.83 -11.18
N ALA A 144 6.57 -27.47 -11.33
CA ALA A 144 6.48 -28.91 -11.61
C ALA A 144 7.07 -29.23 -12.99
N ARG A 145 7.79 -30.37 -13.06
CA ARG A 145 8.36 -30.93 -14.29
C ARG A 145 7.68 -32.22 -14.73
N THR A 146 6.74 -32.71 -13.92
CA THR A 146 5.99 -33.95 -14.17
C THR A 146 4.51 -33.67 -13.91
N TRP A 147 3.65 -34.45 -14.58
CA TRP A 147 2.22 -34.40 -14.35
C TRP A 147 1.88 -35.03 -13.02
N ALA A 148 1.43 -34.22 -12.05
CA ALA A 148 0.97 -34.71 -10.77
C ALA A 148 -0.53 -35.09 -10.86
N THR A 149 -0.86 -36.28 -10.41
CA THR A 149 -2.24 -36.82 -10.45
C THR A 149 -3.03 -36.51 -9.19
N GLU A 150 -2.34 -36.25 -8.07
CA GLU A 150 -2.99 -35.95 -6.81
C GLU A 150 -3.63 -34.55 -6.85
N PRO A 151 -4.94 -34.46 -6.51
CA PRO A 151 -5.64 -33.19 -6.48
C PRO A 151 -5.17 -32.36 -5.26
N GLU A 152 -4.79 -31.12 -5.50
CA GLU A 152 -4.40 -30.17 -4.46
C GLU A 152 -5.01 -28.79 -4.71
N GLY A 153 -5.07 -28.00 -3.64
CA GLY A 153 -5.63 -26.67 -3.65
C GLY A 153 -7.08 -26.64 -3.19
N VAL A 154 -7.51 -25.45 -2.81
CA VAL A 154 -8.86 -25.19 -2.28
C VAL A 154 -9.44 -23.92 -2.91
N SER A 155 -10.75 -23.76 -2.82
CA SER A 155 -11.47 -22.58 -3.30
C SER A 155 -11.39 -21.44 -2.29
N LEU A 156 -11.50 -20.20 -2.76
CA LEU A 156 -11.73 -19.01 -1.92
C LEU A 156 -13.22 -18.89 -1.55
N TYR A 157 -14.14 -19.46 -2.33
CA TYR A 157 -15.58 -19.36 -2.07
C TYR A 157 -15.96 -19.82 -0.66
N GLY A 158 -16.72 -18.96 0.04
CA GLY A 158 -17.21 -19.22 1.39
C GLY A 158 -16.15 -19.26 2.48
N ARG A 159 -14.90 -18.88 2.20
CA ARG A 159 -13.81 -18.92 3.18
C ARG A 159 -13.88 -17.76 4.17
N HIS A 160 -13.34 -17.99 5.36
CA HIS A 160 -13.13 -16.94 6.34
C HIS A 160 -11.82 -16.22 6.07
N VAL A 161 -11.93 -14.96 5.68
CA VAL A 161 -10.79 -14.06 5.41
C VAL A 161 -10.70 -13.06 6.57
N VAL A 162 -9.54 -13.02 7.19
CA VAL A 162 -9.18 -12.02 8.20
C VAL A 162 -8.30 -10.98 7.55
N VAL A 163 -8.73 -9.71 7.57
CA VAL A 163 -8.00 -8.58 7.00
C VAL A 163 -7.44 -7.72 8.13
N ILE A 164 -6.12 -7.57 8.17
CA ILE A 164 -5.43 -6.75 9.16
C ILE A 164 -5.23 -5.35 8.61
N GLY A 165 -5.90 -4.38 9.20
CA GLY A 165 -5.96 -3.00 8.69
C GLY A 165 -7.30 -2.69 8.00
N ALA A 166 -7.55 -1.39 7.78
CA ALA A 166 -8.76 -0.90 7.13
C ALA A 166 -8.47 0.36 6.27
N GLY A 167 -7.28 0.42 5.68
CA GLY A 167 -6.90 1.45 4.70
C GLY A 167 -7.42 1.13 3.30
N GLY A 168 -7.04 1.93 2.32
CA GLY A 168 -7.49 1.79 0.93
C GLY A 168 -7.28 0.38 0.36
N ILE A 169 -6.09 -0.21 0.56
CA ILE A 169 -5.76 -1.58 0.11
C ILE A 169 -6.74 -2.61 0.72
N ALA A 170 -7.00 -2.51 2.01
CA ALA A 170 -7.92 -3.43 2.69
C ALA A 170 -9.35 -3.31 2.14
N LEU A 171 -9.84 -2.08 1.94
CA LEU A 171 -11.18 -1.83 1.39
C LEU A 171 -11.32 -2.37 -0.04
N GLU A 172 -10.32 -2.14 -0.88
CA GLU A 172 -10.32 -2.66 -2.25
C GLU A 172 -10.20 -4.19 -2.28
N TYR A 173 -9.35 -4.78 -1.44
CA TYR A 173 -9.25 -6.23 -1.35
C TYR A 173 -10.59 -6.86 -0.92
N ILE A 174 -11.28 -6.29 0.08
CA ILE A 174 -12.62 -6.73 0.51
C ILE A 174 -13.60 -6.65 -0.66
N ARG A 175 -13.57 -5.56 -1.43
CA ARG A 175 -14.41 -5.40 -2.64
C ARG A 175 -14.11 -6.47 -3.69
N LEU A 176 -12.83 -6.77 -3.94
CA LEU A 176 -12.40 -7.75 -4.93
C LEU A 176 -12.78 -9.19 -4.55
N ILE A 177 -12.79 -9.53 -3.26
CA ILE A 177 -13.16 -10.88 -2.80
C ILE A 177 -14.66 -11.06 -2.56
N ALA A 178 -15.46 -10.00 -2.60
CA ALA A 178 -16.92 -10.08 -2.40
C ALA A 178 -17.64 -11.10 -3.31
N PRO A 179 -17.29 -11.22 -4.62
CA PRO A 179 -17.90 -12.24 -5.49
C PRO A 179 -17.62 -13.69 -5.08
N PHE A 180 -16.67 -13.94 -4.19
CA PHE A 180 -16.38 -15.28 -3.65
C PHE A 180 -17.22 -15.61 -2.41
N GLU A 181 -18.15 -14.75 -2.02
CA GLU A 181 -19.04 -14.97 -0.86
C GLU A 181 -18.25 -15.31 0.41
N THR A 182 -17.09 -14.65 0.59
CA THR A 182 -16.21 -14.85 1.74
C THR A 182 -16.82 -14.23 2.99
N ARG A 183 -16.59 -14.85 4.15
CA ARG A 183 -16.85 -14.22 5.44
C ARG A 183 -15.63 -13.37 5.82
N VAL A 184 -15.82 -12.06 5.94
CA VAL A 184 -14.72 -11.12 6.19
C VAL A 184 -14.74 -10.61 7.62
N THR A 185 -13.62 -10.79 8.35
CA THR A 185 -13.38 -10.13 9.63
C THR A 185 -12.23 -9.14 9.48
N VAL A 186 -12.47 -7.87 9.81
CA VAL A 186 -11.44 -6.84 9.83
C VAL A 186 -10.90 -6.65 11.24
N VAL A 187 -9.57 -6.60 11.37
CA VAL A 187 -8.86 -6.30 12.61
C VAL A 187 -8.17 -4.94 12.47
N ARG A 188 -8.50 -3.98 13.32
CA ARG A 188 -7.97 -2.62 13.29
C ARG A 188 -7.94 -1.99 14.70
N ARG A 189 -7.35 -0.79 14.84
CA ARG A 189 -7.26 -0.08 16.14
C ARG A 189 -8.62 0.24 16.79
N SER A 190 -9.66 0.45 15.99
CA SER A 190 -11.02 0.74 16.49
C SER A 190 -12.02 -0.28 15.97
N ALA A 191 -13.08 -0.55 16.73
CA ALA A 191 -14.16 -1.46 16.34
C ALA A 191 -15.20 -0.80 15.41
N ALA A 192 -14.95 0.40 14.87
CA ALA A 192 -15.85 1.05 13.93
C ALA A 192 -16.08 0.15 12.70
N PRO A 193 -17.33 -0.08 12.27
CA PRO A 193 -17.65 -0.94 11.14
C PRO A 193 -16.88 -0.56 9.87
N VAL A 194 -16.44 -1.58 9.12
CA VAL A 194 -15.74 -1.40 7.85
C VAL A 194 -16.68 -1.88 6.73
N PRO A 195 -16.89 -1.10 5.67
CA PRO A 195 -17.73 -1.49 4.54
C PRO A 195 -17.30 -2.84 3.94
N GLY A 196 -18.26 -3.73 3.71
CA GLY A 196 -18.02 -5.07 3.14
C GLY A 196 -17.46 -6.10 4.13
N ALA A 197 -17.19 -5.75 5.38
CA ALA A 197 -16.82 -6.68 6.42
C ALA A 197 -18.06 -7.18 7.20
N ASP A 198 -18.12 -8.49 7.47
CA ASP A 198 -19.15 -9.07 8.33
C ASP A 198 -18.92 -8.73 9.81
N ARG A 199 -17.65 -8.55 10.18
CA ARG A 199 -17.24 -8.23 11.56
C ARG A 199 -16.00 -7.33 11.54
N THR A 200 -15.99 -6.33 12.44
CA THR A 200 -14.81 -5.53 12.76
C THR A 200 -14.48 -5.70 14.23
N ILE A 201 -13.21 -5.96 14.54
CA ILE A 201 -12.70 -6.12 15.91
C ILE A 201 -11.44 -5.27 16.11
N THR A 202 -11.12 -5.02 17.36
CA THR A 202 -9.89 -4.32 17.75
C THR A 202 -8.66 -5.24 17.72
N SER A 203 -7.47 -4.66 17.55
CA SER A 203 -6.22 -5.41 17.37
C SER A 203 -5.84 -6.29 18.56
N ASP A 204 -6.23 -5.93 19.77
CA ASP A 204 -6.06 -6.75 20.99
C ASP A 204 -6.85 -8.08 20.95
N ARG A 205 -7.82 -8.18 20.04
CA ARG A 205 -8.64 -9.37 19.83
C ARG A 205 -8.21 -10.22 18.63
N LEU A 206 -7.05 -9.95 18.02
CA LEU A 206 -6.53 -10.70 16.88
C LEU A 206 -6.54 -12.21 17.12
N HIS A 207 -6.09 -12.65 18.29
CA HIS A 207 -5.97 -14.06 18.64
C HIS A 207 -7.32 -14.81 18.66
N GLU A 208 -8.46 -14.12 18.81
CA GLU A 208 -9.78 -14.75 18.78
C GLU A 208 -10.16 -15.27 17.38
N VAL A 209 -9.63 -14.66 16.33
CA VAL A 209 -10.04 -14.95 14.93
C VAL A 209 -9.05 -15.84 14.19
N LEU A 210 -7.76 -15.88 14.60
CA LEU A 210 -6.74 -16.70 13.95
C LEU A 210 -7.10 -18.18 13.87
N PRO A 211 -7.67 -18.85 14.92
CA PRO A 211 -8.04 -20.26 14.84
C PRO A 211 -9.15 -20.58 13.83
N THR A 212 -9.86 -19.59 13.32
CA THR A 212 -10.94 -19.77 12.35
C THR A 212 -10.62 -19.22 10.96
N ALA A 213 -9.51 -18.52 10.80
CA ALA A 213 -9.09 -17.91 9.55
C ALA A 213 -8.63 -18.97 8.53
N ASP A 214 -9.15 -18.91 7.31
CA ASP A 214 -8.65 -19.66 6.17
C ASP A 214 -7.57 -18.85 5.41
N VAL A 215 -7.72 -17.51 5.40
CA VAL A 215 -6.76 -16.57 4.83
C VAL A 215 -6.60 -15.40 5.80
N VAL A 216 -5.36 -15.00 6.05
CA VAL A 216 -5.02 -13.76 6.75
C VAL A 216 -4.31 -12.84 5.77
N MET A 217 -4.89 -11.67 5.48
CA MET A 217 -4.32 -10.66 4.59
C MET A 217 -3.90 -9.43 5.40
N ILE A 218 -2.63 -9.06 5.29
CA ILE A 218 -2.03 -7.96 6.03
C ILE A 218 -1.95 -6.72 5.13
N ALA A 219 -2.65 -5.65 5.55
CA ALA A 219 -2.66 -4.32 4.93
C ALA A 219 -2.62 -3.21 6.01
N ALA A 220 -1.95 -3.48 7.12
CA ALA A 220 -1.76 -2.53 8.21
C ALA A 220 -0.50 -1.68 7.99
N ALA A 221 -0.47 -0.47 8.57
CA ALA A 221 0.75 0.32 8.64
C ALA A 221 1.77 -0.31 9.60
N MET A 222 3.05 -0.15 9.26
CA MET A 222 4.16 -0.48 10.16
C MET A 222 4.29 0.63 11.22
N THR A 223 4.28 0.24 12.47
CA THR A 223 4.49 1.10 13.65
C THR A 223 5.15 0.26 14.74
N ASP A 224 5.67 0.88 15.80
CA ASP A 224 6.22 0.14 16.93
C ASP A 224 5.23 -0.89 17.51
N GLY A 225 3.94 -0.57 17.51
CA GLY A 225 2.87 -1.45 17.99
C GLY A 225 2.45 -2.56 17.04
N THR A 226 2.95 -2.57 15.79
CA THR A 226 2.66 -3.58 14.78
C THR A 226 3.90 -4.32 14.29
N ALA A 227 5.09 -3.96 14.77
CA ALA A 227 6.33 -4.67 14.48
C ALA A 227 6.21 -6.13 14.92
N LYS A 228 6.55 -7.06 14.00
CA LYS A 228 6.44 -8.51 14.22
C LYS A 228 5.06 -8.94 14.75
N LEU A 229 3.99 -8.32 14.26
CA LEU A 229 2.61 -8.64 14.62
C LEU A 229 2.28 -10.12 14.39
N PHE A 230 2.96 -10.74 13.41
CA PHE A 230 2.89 -12.18 13.16
C PHE A 230 4.25 -12.81 13.45
N GLY A 231 4.32 -13.54 14.55
CA GLY A 231 5.45 -14.36 14.97
C GLY A 231 5.03 -15.80 15.22
N ALA A 232 5.90 -16.58 15.86
CA ALA A 232 5.64 -17.98 16.18
C ALA A 232 4.33 -18.22 16.98
N PRO A 233 3.93 -17.38 17.95
CA PRO A 233 2.65 -17.53 18.64
C PRO A 233 1.44 -17.41 17.72
N GLU A 234 1.42 -16.43 16.80
CA GLU A 234 0.31 -16.21 15.89
C GLU A 234 0.21 -17.33 14.87
N PHE A 235 1.33 -17.79 14.31
CA PHE A 235 1.37 -18.95 13.41
C PHE A 235 0.87 -20.22 14.10
N ALA A 236 1.22 -20.45 15.37
CA ALA A 236 0.75 -21.61 16.12
C ALA A 236 -0.77 -21.59 16.38
N MET A 237 -1.39 -20.40 16.40
CA MET A 237 -2.84 -20.24 16.54
C MET A 237 -3.59 -20.41 15.23
N MET A 238 -2.94 -20.24 14.09
CA MET A 238 -3.57 -20.39 12.78
C MET A 238 -3.89 -21.85 12.49
N ARG A 239 -4.83 -22.08 11.58
CA ARG A 239 -5.09 -23.43 11.07
C ARG A 239 -3.91 -23.93 10.23
N ARG A 240 -3.60 -25.20 10.31
CA ARG A 240 -2.62 -25.84 9.40
C ARG A 240 -2.97 -25.64 7.91
N SER A 241 -4.24 -25.43 7.59
CA SER A 241 -4.71 -25.12 6.24
C SER A 241 -4.73 -23.63 5.92
N ALA A 242 -4.36 -22.76 6.84
CA ALA A 242 -4.41 -21.31 6.64
C ALA A 242 -3.34 -20.79 5.67
N ARG A 243 -3.59 -19.63 5.09
CA ARG A 243 -2.67 -18.88 4.23
C ARG A 243 -2.44 -17.49 4.83
N LEU A 244 -1.19 -17.05 4.78
CA LEU A 244 -0.84 -15.66 5.07
C LEU A 244 -0.58 -14.92 3.75
N VAL A 245 -1.06 -13.68 3.64
CA VAL A 245 -0.72 -12.77 2.53
C VAL A 245 -0.25 -11.45 3.12
N ASN A 246 0.93 -10.99 2.74
CA ASN A 246 1.48 -9.70 3.19
C ASN A 246 1.87 -8.83 2.00
N VAL A 247 1.15 -7.73 1.82
CA VAL A 247 1.41 -6.68 0.81
C VAL A 247 1.62 -5.31 1.48
N ALA A 248 1.92 -5.29 2.77
CA ALA A 248 2.06 -4.06 3.54
C ALA A 248 3.52 -3.69 3.80
N ARG A 249 4.13 -4.28 4.83
CA ARG A 249 5.56 -4.14 5.18
C ARG A 249 6.10 -5.46 5.70
N GLY A 250 7.37 -5.77 5.36
CA GLY A 250 8.03 -6.98 5.81
C GLY A 250 8.09 -7.11 7.31
N GLY A 251 8.45 -6.04 8.02
CA GLY A 251 8.60 -6.03 9.47
C GLY A 251 7.32 -6.28 10.29
N LEU A 252 6.15 -6.41 9.65
CA LEU A 252 4.92 -6.88 10.31
C LEU A 252 4.94 -8.39 10.57
N VAL A 253 5.81 -9.13 9.89
CA VAL A 253 5.96 -10.58 10.00
C VAL A 253 7.39 -10.90 10.40
N ASP A 254 7.57 -11.71 11.42
CA ASP A 254 8.87 -12.31 11.72
C ASP A 254 9.20 -13.34 10.64
N THR A 255 10.17 -13.03 9.78
CA THR A 255 10.49 -13.85 8.60
C THR A 255 11.02 -15.22 8.98
N ASP A 256 11.82 -15.33 10.05
CA ASP A 256 12.32 -16.61 10.53
C ASP A 256 11.19 -17.49 11.09
N ALA A 257 10.26 -16.88 11.83
CA ALA A 257 9.08 -17.58 12.31
C ALA A 257 8.16 -18.02 11.16
N LEU A 258 8.07 -17.25 10.08
CA LEU A 258 7.33 -17.63 8.88
C LEU A 258 7.95 -18.86 8.19
N VAL A 259 9.28 -18.87 8.05
CA VAL A 259 10.02 -20.03 7.50
C VAL A 259 9.72 -21.29 8.30
N GLU A 260 9.80 -21.20 9.63
CA GLU A 260 9.54 -22.35 10.50
C GLU A 260 8.06 -22.78 10.45
N ALA A 261 7.13 -21.85 10.37
CA ALA A 261 5.70 -22.14 10.26
C ALA A 261 5.35 -22.86 8.94
N LEU A 262 6.00 -22.50 7.84
CA LEU A 262 5.86 -23.19 6.55
C LEU A 262 6.51 -24.59 6.60
N ARG A 263 7.73 -24.68 7.12
CA ARG A 263 8.50 -25.94 7.20
C ARG A 263 7.84 -26.98 8.09
N SER A 264 7.34 -26.59 9.25
CA SER A 264 6.62 -27.48 10.17
C SER A 264 5.18 -27.78 9.71
N GLY A 265 4.67 -27.04 8.71
CA GLY A 265 3.28 -27.10 8.29
C GLY A 265 2.30 -26.56 9.34
N ALA A 266 2.73 -25.60 10.17
CA ALA A 266 1.83 -24.85 11.05
C ALA A 266 0.83 -24.04 10.24
N ILE A 267 1.25 -23.52 9.07
CA ILE A 267 0.39 -22.95 8.03
C ILE A 267 0.66 -23.63 6.68
N ALA A 268 -0.29 -23.57 5.76
CA ALA A 268 -0.18 -24.26 4.48
C ALA A 268 0.65 -23.49 3.44
N ALA A 269 0.57 -22.17 3.43
CA ALA A 269 1.28 -21.33 2.46
C ALA A 269 1.33 -19.86 2.90
N ALA A 270 2.25 -19.11 2.29
CA ALA A 270 2.31 -17.66 2.39
C ALA A 270 2.57 -17.02 1.03
N GLY A 271 1.91 -15.88 0.77
CA GLY A 271 2.19 -14.99 -0.35
C GLY A 271 2.70 -13.66 0.19
N VAL A 272 3.95 -13.32 -0.08
CA VAL A 272 4.59 -12.12 0.46
C VAL A 272 5.17 -11.28 -0.67
N ASP A 273 4.77 -10.02 -0.72
CA ASP A 273 5.36 -9.03 -1.61
C ASP A 273 6.47 -8.25 -0.92
N VAL A 274 6.51 -8.32 0.41
CA VAL A 274 7.44 -7.61 1.28
C VAL A 274 8.03 -8.56 2.32
N THR A 275 9.29 -8.35 2.69
CA THR A 275 10.04 -9.18 3.65
C THR A 275 10.88 -8.32 4.61
N ASP A 276 11.36 -8.93 5.67
CA ASP A 276 12.35 -8.33 6.57
C ASP A 276 13.45 -9.38 6.85
N PRO A 277 14.71 -9.14 6.36
CA PRO A 277 15.18 -7.94 5.66
C PRO A 277 14.62 -7.79 4.23
N GLU A 278 14.68 -6.55 3.72
CA GLU A 278 14.35 -6.20 2.35
C GLU A 278 15.49 -5.40 1.70
N PRO A 279 16.07 -5.83 0.56
CA PRO A 279 15.76 -7.06 -0.19
C PRO A 279 16.00 -8.35 0.61
N LEU A 280 15.18 -9.39 0.34
CA LEU A 280 15.43 -10.71 0.91
C LEU A 280 16.76 -11.27 0.35
N PRO A 281 17.74 -11.61 1.20
CA PRO A 281 19.04 -12.07 0.74
C PRO A 281 18.98 -13.31 -0.15
N ASP A 282 19.93 -13.40 -1.08
CA ASP A 282 20.13 -14.62 -1.86
C ASP A 282 20.41 -15.81 -0.93
N GLY A 283 19.79 -16.96 -1.22
CA GLY A 283 19.93 -18.17 -0.39
C GLY A 283 19.18 -18.12 0.95
N HIS A 284 18.37 -17.09 1.20
CA HIS A 284 17.51 -17.10 2.40
C HIS A 284 16.56 -18.30 2.37
N PRO A 285 16.33 -19.01 3.51
CA PRO A 285 15.52 -20.24 3.54
C PRO A 285 14.10 -20.09 2.99
N LEU A 286 13.52 -18.89 3.06
CA LEU A 286 12.18 -18.63 2.55
C LEU A 286 12.05 -18.88 1.02
N TRP A 287 13.16 -18.70 0.25
CA TRP A 287 13.17 -19.00 -1.19
C TRP A 287 12.94 -20.48 -1.50
N ASP A 288 13.36 -21.37 -0.60
CA ASP A 288 13.26 -22.81 -0.76
C ASP A 288 11.95 -23.39 -0.22
N GLU A 289 11.15 -22.59 0.50
CA GLU A 289 9.89 -23.08 1.06
C GLU A 289 8.83 -23.31 -0.04
N PRO A 290 8.36 -24.56 -0.22
CA PRO A 290 7.41 -24.89 -1.31
C PRO A 290 6.05 -24.17 -1.17
N GLY A 291 5.71 -23.77 0.05
CA GLY A 291 4.49 -23.02 0.38
C GLY A 291 4.60 -21.53 0.13
N ALA A 292 5.79 -21.00 -0.15
CA ALA A 292 6.00 -19.56 -0.33
C ALA A 292 5.77 -19.11 -1.79
N VAL A 293 5.08 -17.99 -1.95
CA VAL A 293 5.08 -17.15 -3.15
C VAL A 293 5.71 -15.82 -2.75
N ILE A 294 6.81 -15.46 -3.39
CA ILE A 294 7.54 -14.22 -3.08
C ILE A 294 7.55 -13.36 -4.32
N THR A 295 7.13 -12.12 -4.19
CA THR A 295 7.30 -11.05 -5.19
C THR A 295 8.14 -9.94 -4.56
N PRO A 296 9.06 -9.28 -5.33
CA PRO A 296 10.07 -8.41 -4.74
C PRO A 296 9.59 -6.95 -4.61
N HIS A 297 8.58 -6.72 -3.77
CA HIS A 297 7.92 -5.43 -3.53
C HIS A 297 7.48 -4.79 -4.85
N GLN A 298 6.71 -5.55 -5.63
CA GLN A 298 6.22 -5.20 -6.96
C GLN A 298 4.72 -5.49 -7.10
N ALA A 299 3.98 -5.23 -6.02
CA ALA A 299 2.51 -5.28 -6.06
C ALA A 299 1.93 -4.27 -7.05
N ASP A 300 2.70 -3.25 -7.39
CA ASP A 300 2.40 -2.28 -8.45
C ASP A 300 3.65 -2.00 -9.31
N THR A 301 3.43 -1.46 -10.50
CA THR A 301 4.51 -1.08 -11.42
C THR A 301 4.38 0.41 -11.76
N PRO A 302 5.47 1.06 -12.24
CA PRO A 302 5.40 2.44 -12.69
C PRO A 302 4.31 2.72 -13.72
N GLU A 303 4.03 1.75 -14.61
CA GLU A 303 2.95 1.84 -15.58
C GLU A 303 1.56 1.93 -14.92
N MET A 304 1.34 1.20 -13.83
CA MET A 304 0.10 1.24 -13.06
C MET A 304 0.01 2.49 -12.19
N THR A 305 1.11 2.89 -11.57
CA THR A 305 1.11 3.94 -10.52
C THR A 305 1.25 5.35 -11.05
N ALA A 306 1.97 5.57 -12.17
CA ALA A 306 2.19 6.92 -12.68
C ALA A 306 0.89 7.68 -13.00
N PRO A 307 -0.13 7.08 -13.64
CA PRO A 307 -1.42 7.75 -13.85
C PRO A 307 -2.13 8.09 -12.53
N LEU A 308 -2.05 7.21 -11.54
CA LEU A 308 -2.68 7.39 -10.22
C LEU A 308 -2.00 8.51 -9.41
N LEU A 309 -0.67 8.57 -9.50
CA LEU A 309 0.10 9.66 -8.90
C LEU A 309 -0.22 11.00 -9.58
N ALA A 310 -0.34 11.01 -10.91
CA ALA A 310 -0.73 12.20 -11.66
C ALA A 310 -2.12 12.72 -11.23
N GLU A 311 -3.09 11.84 -10.99
CA GLU A 311 -4.40 12.23 -10.44
C GLU A 311 -4.27 12.80 -9.02
N ARG A 312 -3.42 12.21 -8.17
CA ARG A 312 -3.13 12.71 -6.83
C ARG A 312 -2.47 14.09 -6.88
N ILE A 313 -1.46 14.27 -7.74
CA ILE A 313 -0.77 15.54 -7.96
C ILE A 313 -1.77 16.60 -8.39
N ALA A 314 -2.63 16.32 -9.38
CA ALA A 314 -3.63 17.28 -9.84
C ALA A 314 -4.62 17.69 -8.73
N ALA A 315 -5.13 16.72 -7.97
CA ALA A 315 -6.04 16.98 -6.85
C ALA A 315 -5.39 17.85 -5.77
N ASN A 316 -4.16 17.52 -5.35
CA ASN A 316 -3.44 18.27 -4.32
C ASN A 316 -2.94 19.62 -4.84
N THR A 317 -2.61 19.75 -6.13
CA THR A 317 -2.30 21.05 -6.75
C THR A 317 -3.53 21.97 -6.72
N THR A 318 -4.73 21.44 -6.99
CA THR A 318 -5.98 22.23 -6.87
C THR A 318 -6.18 22.74 -5.44
N ALA A 319 -5.97 21.87 -4.42
CA ALA A 319 -6.06 22.26 -3.02
C ALA A 319 -4.99 23.31 -2.63
N PHE A 320 -3.77 23.13 -3.13
CA PHE A 320 -2.65 24.04 -2.93
C PHE A 320 -2.94 25.43 -3.47
N LEU A 321 -3.46 25.54 -4.68
CA LEU A 321 -3.79 26.81 -5.32
C LEU A 321 -4.99 27.51 -4.67
N ALA A 322 -5.90 26.76 -4.05
CA ALA A 322 -7.02 27.32 -3.29
C ALA A 322 -6.55 28.08 -2.03
N GLY A 323 -5.40 27.75 -1.46
CA GLY A 323 -4.79 28.45 -0.34
C GLY A 323 -5.57 28.40 0.98
N THR A 324 -6.60 27.55 1.08
CA THR A 324 -7.48 27.44 2.26
C THR A 324 -6.99 26.41 3.26
N GLY A 325 -6.02 25.55 2.88
CA GLY A 325 -5.63 24.39 3.65
C GLY A 325 -6.61 23.22 3.58
N GLU A 326 -7.70 23.35 2.81
CA GLU A 326 -8.70 22.30 2.66
C GLU A 326 -8.50 21.52 1.36
N GLY A 327 -9.00 20.27 1.31
CA GLY A 327 -9.03 19.45 0.10
C GLY A 327 -7.77 18.67 -0.20
N PHE A 328 -6.70 18.77 0.59
CA PHE A 328 -5.52 17.93 0.44
C PHE A 328 -5.84 16.47 0.77
N ILE A 329 -5.26 15.57 -0.01
CA ILE A 329 -5.44 14.12 0.11
C ILE A 329 -4.09 13.48 0.45
N GLY A 330 -4.10 12.53 1.39
CA GLY A 330 -2.89 11.83 1.80
C GLY A 330 -1.94 12.70 2.64
N VAL A 331 -2.49 13.61 3.43
CA VAL A 331 -1.72 14.41 4.39
C VAL A 331 -1.01 13.47 5.36
N VAL A 332 0.29 13.70 5.51
CA VAL A 332 1.13 12.93 6.42
C VAL A 332 1.01 13.51 7.81
N ASP A 333 0.72 12.66 8.80
CA ASP A 333 0.80 13.01 10.21
C ASP A 333 2.23 12.73 10.71
N PRO A 334 3.03 13.77 11.02
CA PRO A 334 4.42 13.58 11.44
C PRO A 334 4.56 12.76 12.74
N ALA A 335 3.56 12.82 13.61
CA ALA A 335 3.58 12.10 14.89
C ALA A 335 3.20 10.62 14.71
N ALA A 336 2.36 10.31 13.72
CA ALA A 336 1.93 8.94 13.43
C ALA A 336 2.85 8.23 12.42
N GLY A 337 3.70 8.97 11.68
CA GLY A 337 4.63 8.42 10.69
C GLY A 337 3.96 7.94 9.40
N TYR A 338 2.69 8.33 9.14
CA TYR A 338 1.96 7.94 7.91
C TYR A 338 0.74 8.84 7.65
#